data_00b15cfc436e87edc4dbc2eb4e483a6e
#
_entry.id   00b15cfc436e87edc4dbc2eb4e483a6e
#
_cell.length_a   1.000
_cell.length_b   1.000
_cell.length_c   1.000
_cell.angle_alpha   90.00
_cell.angle_beta   90.00
_cell.angle_gamma   90.00
#
_symmetry.space_group_name_H-M   'P 1'
#
loop_
_entity.id
_entity.type
_entity.pdbx_description
1 polymer ?
#
loop_
_entity_poly.entity_id
_entity_poly.type
_entity_poly.pdbx_seq_one_letter_code
_entity_poly.pdbx_strand_id
1 'polypeptide(L)'
;LFISEILTNVLKFQNKDLILYDFIERSMIYFDRSNSSINFHLYFLIQLTIFLGFSPANTQGKQKYFNLQEGLFTDEKPKNFFLHGEELEAFKFLLGTKFEDLHLLTVNSSQRNKMLDFILKYYMFHIEGFRRLNSYEVLKRIHE
;
A
#
# COMPACT_ATOMS: atom_id res chain seq x y z
N LEU A 1 -12.84 6.87 6.36
CA LEU A 1 -13.63 5.65 6.43
C LEU A 1 -12.83 4.43 6.02
N PHE A 2 -12.24 4.46 4.84
CA PHE A 2 -11.40 3.37 4.34
C PHE A 2 -10.19 3.13 5.25
N ILE A 3 -9.48 4.18 5.58
CA ILE A 3 -8.31 4.09 6.46
C ILE A 3 -8.69 3.59 7.85
N SER A 4 -9.85 4.05 8.37
CA SER A 4 -10.33 3.59 9.68
C SER A 4 -10.58 2.07 9.70
N GLU A 5 -11.14 1.51 8.62
CA GLU A 5 -11.36 0.07 8.54
C GLU A 5 -10.03 -0.70 8.49
N ILE A 6 -9.06 -0.20 7.73
CA ILE A 6 -7.74 -0.80 7.68
C ILE A 6 -7.09 -0.80 9.06
N LEU A 7 -7.10 0.34 9.74
CA LEU A 7 -6.52 0.44 11.07
C LEU A 7 -7.20 -0.51 12.06
N THR A 8 -8.52 -0.62 12.00
CA THR A 8 -9.26 -1.56 12.85
C THR A 8 -8.79 -3.00 12.63
N ASN A 9 -8.59 -3.40 11.37
CA ASN A 9 -8.14 -4.75 11.06
C ASN A 9 -6.71 -5.01 11.49
N VAL A 10 -5.79 -4.08 11.26
CA VAL A 10 -4.37 -4.30 11.61
C VAL A 10 -4.10 -4.17 13.09
N LEU A 11 -4.73 -3.23 13.79
CA LEU A 11 -4.50 -3.01 15.21
C LEU A 11 -5.03 -4.15 16.10
N LYS A 12 -5.88 -5.00 15.57
CA LYS A 12 -6.29 -6.23 16.27
C LYS A 12 -5.12 -7.18 16.52
N PHE A 13 -4.10 -7.10 15.68
CA PHE A 13 -3.00 -8.05 15.67
C PHE A 13 -1.68 -7.45 16.14
N GLN A 14 -1.68 -6.18 16.52
CA GLN A 14 -0.47 -5.48 16.91
C GLN A 14 -0.57 -4.91 18.32
N ASN A 15 0.54 -4.99 19.05
CA ASN A 15 0.67 -4.33 20.34
C ASN A 15 0.82 -2.83 20.13
N LYS A 16 0.54 -2.04 21.18
CA LYS A 16 0.73 -0.59 21.12
C LYS A 16 2.19 -0.27 20.83
N ASP A 17 2.39 0.53 19.80
CA ASP A 17 3.69 1.00 19.36
C ASP A 17 3.61 2.52 19.18
N LEU A 18 4.40 3.25 19.94
CA LEU A 18 4.38 4.71 19.91
C LEU A 18 4.83 5.25 18.55
N ILE A 19 5.75 4.57 17.88
CA ILE A 19 6.22 4.96 16.55
C ILE A 19 5.09 4.80 15.53
N LEU A 20 4.34 3.70 15.63
CA LEU A 20 3.18 3.45 14.76
C LEU A 20 2.11 4.52 14.96
N TYR A 21 1.77 4.85 16.21
CA TYR A 21 0.77 5.88 16.50
C TYR A 21 1.20 7.24 15.99
N ASP A 22 2.47 7.60 16.15
CA ASP A 22 3.01 8.85 15.63
C ASP A 22 2.90 8.91 14.10
N PHE A 23 3.23 7.81 13.42
CA PHE A 23 3.09 7.73 11.96
C PHE A 23 1.64 7.92 11.54
N ILE A 24 0.70 7.23 12.20
CA ILE A 24 -0.72 7.33 11.89
C ILE A 24 -1.20 8.77 12.07
N GLU A 25 -0.86 9.39 13.20
CA GLU A 25 -1.28 10.76 13.50
C GLU A 25 -0.77 11.74 12.45
N ARG A 26 0.52 11.67 12.11
CA ARG A 26 1.10 12.54 11.09
C ARG A 26 0.47 12.33 9.72
N SER A 27 0.18 11.08 9.38
CA SER A 27 -0.46 10.75 8.12
C SER A 27 -1.88 11.31 8.03
N MET A 28 -2.64 11.25 9.13
CA MET A 28 -3.99 11.83 9.18
C MET A 28 -3.95 13.34 9.04
N ILE A 29 -3.02 14.01 9.70
CA ILE A 29 -2.86 15.46 9.57
C ILE A 29 -2.53 15.83 8.13
N TYR A 30 -1.63 15.11 7.51
CA TYR A 30 -1.27 15.35 6.11
C TYR A 30 -2.50 15.15 5.19
N PHE A 31 -3.25 14.08 5.41
CA PHE A 31 -4.45 13.78 4.62
C PHE A 31 -5.47 14.91 4.70
N ASP A 32 -5.70 15.43 5.91
CA ASP A 32 -6.65 16.53 6.13
C ASP A 32 -6.25 17.81 5.41
N ARG A 33 -4.94 18.04 5.27
CA ARG A 33 -4.41 19.27 4.66
C ARG A 33 -4.28 19.22 3.15
N SER A 34 -4.17 18.04 2.58
CA SER A 34 -3.75 17.86 1.18
C SER A 34 -4.88 17.76 0.17
N ASN A 35 -6.13 17.99 0.53
CA ASN A 35 -7.27 17.78 -0.37
C ASN A 35 -7.25 16.37 -1.03
N SER A 36 -6.89 15.39 -0.24
CA SER A 36 -6.98 13.98 -0.55
C SER A 36 -6.53 13.58 -1.94
N SER A 37 -5.24 13.50 -2.14
CA SER A 37 -4.73 12.74 -3.26
C SER A 37 -5.20 11.28 -3.12
N ILE A 38 -5.77 10.73 -4.17
CA ILE A 38 -6.10 9.30 -4.23
C ILE A 38 -4.85 8.48 -3.97
N ASN A 39 -3.71 8.98 -4.42
CA ASN A 39 -2.43 8.35 -4.22
C ASN A 39 -2.02 8.26 -2.75
N PHE A 40 -2.62 9.10 -1.89
CA PHE A 40 -2.36 9.03 -0.46
C PHE A 40 -2.74 7.68 0.13
N HIS A 41 -3.87 7.10 -0.29
CA HIS A 41 -4.29 5.80 0.22
C HIS A 41 -3.27 4.71 -0.11
N LEU A 42 -2.78 4.73 -1.34
CA LEU A 42 -1.75 3.77 -1.79
C LEU A 42 -0.46 3.95 -0.98
N TYR A 43 -0.02 5.19 -0.86
CA TYR A 43 1.19 5.52 -0.13
C TYR A 43 1.06 5.13 1.34
N PHE A 44 -0.06 5.48 1.98
CA PHE A 44 -0.30 5.17 3.39
C PHE A 44 -0.22 3.66 3.63
N LEU A 45 -0.88 2.87 2.80
CA LEU A 45 -0.90 1.42 2.96
C LEU A 45 0.49 0.81 2.81
N ILE A 46 1.27 1.31 1.88
CA ILE A 46 2.63 0.81 1.68
C ILE A 46 3.52 1.20 2.86
N GLN A 47 3.46 2.45 3.31
CA GLN A 47 4.26 2.91 4.44
C GLN A 47 3.87 2.19 5.74
N LEU A 48 2.60 1.89 5.90
CA LEU A 48 2.11 1.18 7.08
C LEU A 48 2.74 -0.21 7.21
N THR A 49 3.07 -0.87 6.10
CA THR A 49 3.73 -2.18 6.14
C THR A 49 5.09 -2.13 6.84
N ILE A 50 5.78 -0.99 6.77
CA ILE A 50 7.07 -0.79 7.45
C ILE A 50 6.88 -0.87 8.96
N PHE A 51 5.88 -0.15 9.47
CA PHE A 51 5.61 -0.11 10.91
C PHE A 51 5.03 -1.42 11.42
N LEU A 52 4.33 -2.16 10.56
CA LEU A 52 3.75 -3.45 10.93
C LEU A 52 4.73 -4.62 10.78
N GLY A 53 5.90 -4.36 10.19
CA GLY A 53 6.97 -5.36 10.15
C GLY A 53 6.94 -6.31 8.97
N PHE A 54 6.17 -6.00 7.93
CA PHE A 54 6.16 -6.84 6.74
C PHE A 54 6.36 -6.04 5.44
N SER A 55 7.15 -4.96 5.51
CA SER A 55 7.41 -4.18 4.30
C SER A 55 8.06 -5.01 3.21
N PRO A 56 7.76 -4.71 1.94
CA PRO A 56 8.46 -5.37 0.83
C PRO A 56 9.97 -5.21 0.96
N ALA A 57 10.70 -6.24 0.61
CA ALA A 57 12.15 -6.18 0.66
C ALA A 57 12.64 -5.02 -0.22
N ASN A 58 13.40 -4.13 0.38
CA ASN A 58 13.93 -3.00 -0.36
C ASN A 58 14.94 -3.51 -1.38
N THR A 59 14.75 -3.12 -2.63
CA THR A 59 15.70 -3.46 -3.68
C THR A 59 16.14 -2.18 -4.37
N GLN A 60 17.42 -2.07 -4.61
CA GLN A 60 17.97 -1.05 -5.48
C GLN A 60 18.06 -1.54 -6.91
N GLY A 61 17.51 -2.71 -7.14
CA GLY A 61 17.72 -3.44 -8.34
C GLY A 61 16.72 -3.14 -9.44
N LYS A 62 17.01 -3.76 -10.56
CA LYS A 62 16.24 -3.66 -11.78
C LYS A 62 15.37 -4.91 -11.96
N GLN A 63 14.97 -5.54 -10.86
CA GLN A 63 14.15 -6.73 -10.92
C GLN A 63 12.85 -6.43 -11.65
N LYS A 64 12.38 -7.40 -12.42
CA LYS A 64 11.25 -7.25 -13.32
C LYS A 64 9.91 -7.61 -12.68
N TYR A 65 9.95 -8.26 -11.51
CA TYR A 65 8.75 -8.75 -10.85
C TYR A 65 8.82 -8.51 -9.35
N PHE A 66 7.66 -8.37 -8.73
CA PHE A 66 7.52 -8.40 -7.28
C PHE A 66 6.56 -9.54 -6.92
N ASN A 67 7.04 -10.50 -6.13
CA ASN A 67 6.24 -11.62 -5.67
C ASN A 67 5.46 -11.22 -4.43
N LEU A 68 4.13 -11.13 -4.53
CA LEU A 68 3.27 -10.68 -3.44
C LEU A 68 3.28 -11.65 -2.26
N GLN A 69 3.30 -12.95 -2.51
CA GLN A 69 3.26 -13.95 -1.46
C GLN A 69 4.54 -13.96 -0.63
N GLU A 70 5.69 -13.80 -1.27
CA GLU A 70 6.99 -13.83 -0.59
C GLU A 70 7.46 -12.45 -0.15
N GLY A 71 6.88 -11.38 -0.71
CA GLY A 71 7.29 -10.02 -0.39
C GLY A 71 8.67 -9.67 -0.94
N LEU A 72 9.08 -10.29 -2.02
CA LEU A 72 10.43 -10.14 -2.59
C LEU A 72 10.37 -9.72 -4.05
N PHE A 73 11.33 -8.88 -4.44
CA PHE A 73 11.57 -8.59 -5.86
C PHE A 73 12.41 -9.71 -6.48
N THR A 74 12.11 -10.05 -7.74
CA THR A 74 12.78 -11.15 -8.43
C THR A 74 12.84 -10.89 -9.93
N ASP A 75 13.82 -11.49 -10.59
CA ASP A 75 13.91 -11.49 -12.05
C ASP A 75 13.17 -12.67 -12.66
N GLU A 76 12.84 -13.69 -11.88
CA GLU A 76 12.09 -14.83 -12.35
C GLU A 76 10.60 -14.57 -12.20
N LYS A 77 9.85 -14.85 -13.25
CA LYS A 77 8.40 -14.64 -13.24
C LYS A 77 7.74 -15.58 -12.24
N PRO A 78 7.09 -15.05 -11.18
CA PRO A 78 6.35 -15.89 -10.25
C PRO A 78 5.15 -16.55 -10.94
N LYS A 79 4.70 -17.66 -10.37
CA LYS A 79 3.53 -18.38 -10.92
C LYS A 79 2.24 -17.62 -10.71
N ASN A 80 2.07 -17.00 -9.55
CA ASN A 80 0.83 -16.31 -9.15
C ASN A 80 1.15 -15.04 -8.37
N PHE A 81 0.24 -14.08 -8.41
CA PHE A 81 0.25 -12.90 -7.53
C PHE A 81 1.57 -12.12 -7.59
N PHE A 82 1.80 -11.50 -8.73
CA PHE A 82 3.01 -10.69 -8.92
C PHE A 82 2.67 -9.37 -9.61
N LEU A 83 3.55 -8.39 -9.39
CA LEU A 83 3.54 -7.12 -10.11
C LEU A 83 4.61 -7.15 -11.19
N HIS A 84 4.33 -6.48 -12.30
CA HIS A 84 5.30 -6.26 -13.36
C HIS A 84 4.94 -4.98 -14.13
N GLY A 85 5.82 -4.55 -15.03
CA GLY A 85 5.55 -3.41 -15.92
C GLY A 85 5.29 -2.11 -15.18
N GLU A 86 4.29 -1.36 -15.65
CA GLU A 86 3.97 -0.03 -15.11
C GLU A 86 3.52 -0.09 -13.66
N GLU A 87 2.76 -1.10 -13.28
CA GLU A 87 2.33 -1.28 -11.90
C GLU A 87 3.52 -1.52 -10.97
N LEU A 88 4.51 -2.27 -11.42
CA LEU A 88 5.74 -2.48 -10.64
C LEU A 88 6.50 -1.18 -10.45
N GLU A 89 6.62 -0.36 -11.49
CA GLU A 89 7.31 0.92 -11.40
C GLU A 89 6.59 1.88 -10.46
N ALA A 90 5.26 1.92 -10.51
CA ALA A 90 4.46 2.71 -9.58
C ALA A 90 4.65 2.24 -8.15
N PHE A 91 4.70 0.94 -7.92
CA PHE A 91 4.92 0.35 -6.62
C PHE A 91 6.31 0.72 -6.06
N LYS A 92 7.33 0.62 -6.90
CA LYS A 92 8.69 1.02 -6.52
C LYS A 92 8.76 2.50 -6.16
N PHE A 93 8.07 3.35 -6.93
CA PHE A 93 7.99 4.78 -6.64
C PHE A 93 7.38 5.01 -5.26
N LEU A 94 6.25 4.36 -4.97
CA LEU A 94 5.55 4.52 -3.69
C LEU A 94 6.39 4.04 -2.51
N LEU A 95 7.24 3.03 -2.70
CA LEU A 95 8.13 2.56 -1.64
C LEU A 95 9.19 3.58 -1.25
N GLY A 96 9.64 4.37 -2.21
CA GLY A 96 10.76 5.31 -1.98
C GLY A 96 10.37 6.77 -1.91
N THR A 97 9.09 7.10 -2.08
CA THR A 97 8.65 8.49 -2.14
C THR A 97 8.34 9.07 -0.77
N LYS A 98 8.23 10.39 -0.72
CA LYS A 98 7.79 11.14 0.46
C LYS A 98 6.40 11.71 0.21
N PHE A 99 5.73 12.14 1.28
CA PHE A 99 4.42 12.77 1.17
C PHE A 99 4.40 13.89 0.13
N GLU A 100 5.41 14.74 0.15
CA GLU A 100 5.48 15.93 -0.70
C GLU A 100 5.57 15.59 -2.18
N ASP A 101 6.06 14.41 -2.51
CA ASP A 101 6.32 13.99 -3.89
C ASP A 101 5.22 13.10 -4.48
N LEU A 102 4.14 12.86 -3.74
CA LEU A 102 3.04 12.01 -4.23
C LEU A 102 2.41 12.54 -5.51
N HIS A 103 2.40 13.86 -5.70
CA HIS A 103 1.85 14.47 -6.90
C HIS A 103 2.64 14.09 -8.17
N LEU A 104 3.87 13.59 -8.02
CA LEU A 104 4.68 13.13 -9.14
C LEU A 104 4.24 11.77 -9.68
N LEU A 105 3.45 11.03 -8.91
CA LEU A 105 2.94 9.75 -9.36
C LEU A 105 1.79 9.97 -10.35
N THR A 106 2.00 9.59 -11.58
CA THR A 106 1.01 9.73 -12.65
C THR A 106 0.42 8.37 -12.98
N VAL A 107 -0.73 8.07 -12.42
CA VAL A 107 -1.47 6.85 -12.69
C VAL A 107 -2.95 7.19 -12.92
N ASN A 108 -3.59 6.47 -13.82
CA ASN A 108 -5.02 6.65 -14.06
C ASN A 108 -5.85 5.84 -13.07
N SER A 109 -7.18 5.98 -13.14
CA SER A 109 -8.10 5.30 -12.22
C SER A 109 -7.96 3.78 -12.28
N SER A 110 -7.80 3.22 -13.47
CA SER A 110 -7.64 1.78 -13.63
C SER A 110 -6.36 1.28 -12.97
N GLN A 111 -5.27 2.00 -13.15
CA GLN A 111 -3.99 1.65 -12.53
C GLN A 111 -4.06 1.76 -11.01
N ARG A 112 -4.70 2.82 -10.49
CA ARG A 112 -4.89 3.00 -9.06
C ARG A 112 -5.68 1.85 -8.45
N ASN A 113 -6.76 1.44 -9.12
CA ASN A 113 -7.59 0.34 -8.63
C ASN A 113 -6.82 -0.98 -8.61
N LYS A 114 -6.02 -1.23 -9.63
CA LYS A 114 -5.14 -2.41 -9.66
C LYS A 114 -4.12 -2.38 -8.55
N MET A 115 -3.48 -1.22 -8.34
CA MET A 115 -2.50 -1.06 -7.27
C MET A 115 -3.13 -1.28 -5.89
N LEU A 116 -4.32 -0.72 -5.68
CA LEU A 116 -5.02 -0.90 -4.42
C LEU A 116 -5.36 -2.37 -4.18
N ASP A 117 -5.81 -3.05 -5.22
CA ASP A 117 -6.13 -4.47 -5.16
C ASP A 117 -4.89 -5.31 -4.81
N PHE A 118 -3.75 -5.02 -5.44
CA PHE A 118 -2.48 -5.70 -5.16
C PHE A 118 -2.01 -5.45 -3.72
N ILE A 119 -2.11 -4.21 -3.26
CA ILE A 119 -1.69 -3.87 -1.89
C ILE A 119 -2.55 -4.60 -0.87
N LEU A 120 -3.87 -4.67 -1.08
CA LEU A 120 -4.75 -5.39 -0.19
C LEU A 120 -4.49 -6.90 -0.21
N LYS A 121 -4.17 -7.45 -1.37
CA LYS A 121 -3.75 -8.86 -1.46
C LYS A 121 -2.45 -9.09 -0.71
N TYR A 122 -1.51 -8.16 -0.80
CA TYR A 122 -0.27 -8.23 -0.06
C TYR A 122 -0.56 -8.29 1.45
N TYR A 123 -1.45 -7.45 1.94
CA TYR A 123 -1.88 -7.49 3.34
C TYR A 123 -2.50 -8.85 3.70
N MET A 124 -3.33 -9.38 2.82
CA MET A 124 -3.98 -10.68 3.06
C MET A 124 -2.96 -11.82 3.18
N PHE A 125 -1.86 -11.75 2.42
CA PHE A 125 -0.82 -12.76 2.50
C PHE A 125 0.05 -12.63 3.75
N HIS A 126 0.20 -11.42 4.28
CA HIS A 126 1.18 -11.14 5.34
C HIS A 126 0.57 -10.86 6.71
N ILE A 127 -0.73 -10.67 6.78
CA ILE A 127 -1.45 -10.52 8.06
C ILE A 127 -2.53 -11.59 8.12
N GLU A 128 -2.35 -12.52 9.05
CA GLU A 128 -3.34 -13.58 9.27
C GLU A 128 -4.66 -12.96 9.77
N GLY A 129 -5.77 -13.39 9.18
CA GLY A 129 -7.09 -12.90 9.55
C GLY A 129 -7.49 -11.56 8.95
N PHE A 130 -6.64 -10.97 8.12
CA PHE A 130 -6.99 -9.73 7.43
C PHE A 130 -8.14 -9.98 6.46
N ARG A 131 -9.15 -9.10 6.49
CA ARG A 131 -10.35 -9.26 5.67
C ARG A 131 -10.41 -8.16 4.62
N ARG A 132 -11.01 -8.50 3.47
CA ARG A 132 -11.33 -7.50 2.47
C ARG A 132 -12.34 -6.52 3.04
N LEU A 133 -12.07 -5.22 2.91
CA LEU A 133 -12.86 -4.18 3.54
C LEU A 133 -14.05 -3.79 2.67
N ASN A 134 -15.19 -3.54 3.31
CA ASN A 134 -16.38 -3.07 2.61
C ASN A 134 -16.15 -1.69 1.98
N SER A 135 -15.47 -0.80 2.67
CA SER A 135 -15.19 0.53 2.14
C SER A 135 -14.26 0.51 0.93
N TYR A 136 -13.51 -0.56 0.72
CA TYR A 136 -12.69 -0.72 -0.48
C TYR A 136 -13.54 -0.67 -1.76
N GLU A 137 -14.66 -1.37 -1.78
CA GLU A 137 -15.53 -1.39 -2.97
C GLU A 137 -16.11 0.00 -3.24
N VAL A 138 -16.48 0.73 -2.19
CA VAL A 138 -16.99 2.08 -2.32
C VAL A 138 -15.89 3.01 -2.86
N LEU A 139 -14.70 2.93 -2.31
CA LEU A 139 -13.56 3.74 -2.73
C LEU A 139 -13.21 3.47 -4.20
N LYS A 140 -13.22 2.21 -4.59
CA LYS A 140 -12.96 1.80 -5.97
C LYS A 140 -13.97 2.39 -6.94
N ARG A 141 -15.25 2.40 -6.58
CA ARG A 141 -16.30 3.00 -7.42
C ARG A 141 -16.14 4.50 -7.60
N ILE A 142 -15.75 5.18 -6.53
CA ILE A 142 -15.56 6.64 -6.57
C ILE A 142 -14.43 7.02 -7.53
N HIS A 143 -13.42 6.16 -7.65
CA HIS A 143 -12.21 6.47 -8.39
C HIS A 143 -12.09 5.74 -9.73
N GLU A 144 -13.13 5.06 -10.15
CA GLU A 144 -13.17 4.45 -11.48
C GLU A 144 -13.26 5.45 -12.61
#